data_dedaffc14175c60ff9b8987dabeb9431
#
_entry.id   dedaffc14175c60ff9b8987dabeb9431
#
_cell.length_a   1.000
_cell.length_b   1.000
_cell.length_c   1.000
_cell.angle_alpha   90.00
_cell.angle_beta   90.00
_cell.angle_gamma   90.00
#
_symmetry.space_group_name_H-M   'P 1'
#
loop_
_entity.id
_entity.type
_entity.pdbx_description
1 polymer ?
#
loop_
_entity_poly.entity_id
_entity_poly.type
_entity_poly.pdbx_seq_one_letter_code
_entity_poly.pdbx_strand_id
1 'polypeptide(L)'
;MFGKTADGGWWQIQNPSTPGEKCWVAASVTTASGNLTQIGVVAPPSTFVTKVTLKIEPDTISVPGCIGPILPVTFKGTIEVNGPATVKWHFESQQGGAMPEQTTDFTTFGTKDVSADYTPLLTAESYWVRLIVTSPNNISAEAKYKIDCP
;
A
#
# COMPACT_ATOMS: atom_id res chain seq x y z
N MET A 1 20.41 -9.19 -23.62
CA MET A 1 19.03 -8.68 -23.56
C MET A 1 18.11 -9.86 -23.84
N PHE A 2 17.10 -10.07 -22.98
CA PHE A 2 16.24 -11.28 -23.02
C PHE A 2 14.80 -10.99 -23.46
N GLY A 3 14.37 -9.72 -23.37
CA GLY A 3 13.02 -9.33 -23.73
C GLY A 3 12.81 -7.83 -23.71
N LYS A 4 11.63 -7.40 -24.17
CA LYS A 4 11.14 -6.01 -24.09
C LYS A 4 9.65 -6.00 -23.76
N THR A 5 9.15 -4.92 -23.19
CA THR A 5 7.71 -4.71 -23.05
C THR A 5 7.07 -4.41 -24.40
N ALA A 6 5.76 -4.65 -24.51
CA ALA A 6 5.01 -4.43 -25.75
C ALA A 6 5.05 -2.97 -26.23
N ASP A 7 5.06 -2.02 -25.30
CA ASP A 7 5.19 -0.59 -25.54
C ASP A 7 6.64 -0.13 -25.81
N GLY A 8 7.62 -1.04 -25.69
CA GLY A 8 9.04 -0.73 -25.83
C GLY A 8 9.63 0.13 -24.72
N GLY A 9 8.91 0.39 -23.65
CA GLY A 9 9.34 1.23 -22.53
C GLY A 9 10.38 0.60 -21.62
N TRP A 10 10.52 -0.73 -21.64
CA TRP A 10 11.41 -1.48 -20.77
C TRP A 10 12.14 -2.62 -21.48
N TRP A 11 13.40 -2.83 -21.05
CA TRP A 11 14.24 -3.94 -21.51
C TRP A 11 14.49 -4.92 -20.37
N GLN A 12 14.36 -6.22 -20.64
CA GLN A 12 14.78 -7.27 -19.72
C GLN A 12 16.24 -7.63 -20.01
N ILE A 13 17.11 -7.46 -19.04
CA ILE A 13 18.54 -7.72 -19.13
C ILE A 13 19.00 -8.68 -18.03
N GLN A 14 20.24 -9.18 -18.16
CA GLN A 14 20.94 -9.84 -17.05
C GLN A 14 21.12 -8.84 -15.91
N ASN A 15 20.80 -9.26 -14.68
CA ASN A 15 21.06 -8.44 -13.50
C ASN A 15 22.59 -8.33 -13.31
N PRO A 16 23.17 -7.13 -13.37
CA PRO A 16 24.63 -6.97 -13.22
C PRO A 16 25.11 -7.30 -11.82
N SER A 17 24.26 -7.19 -10.81
CA SER A 17 24.61 -7.46 -9.41
C SER A 17 24.40 -8.91 -8.98
N THR A 18 23.56 -9.67 -9.71
CA THR A 18 23.25 -11.07 -9.39
C THR A 18 23.27 -11.92 -10.66
N PRO A 19 24.40 -12.57 -10.99
CA PRO A 19 24.49 -13.44 -12.15
C PRO A 19 23.43 -14.57 -12.11
N GLY A 20 22.72 -14.76 -13.22
CA GLY A 20 21.63 -15.74 -13.34
C GLY A 20 20.24 -15.16 -13.17
N GLU A 21 20.10 -14.02 -12.55
CA GLU A 21 18.84 -13.30 -12.44
C GLU A 21 18.64 -12.30 -13.59
N LYS A 22 17.38 -11.95 -13.83
CA LYS A 22 17.01 -10.93 -14.82
C LYS A 22 16.43 -9.71 -14.11
N CYS A 23 16.72 -8.54 -14.65
CA CYS A 23 16.11 -7.29 -14.19
C CYS A 23 15.54 -6.49 -15.37
N TRP A 24 14.74 -5.49 -15.06
CA TRP A 24 14.14 -4.57 -16.03
C TRP A 24 14.82 -3.22 -15.93
N VAL A 25 15.16 -2.64 -17.08
CA VAL A 25 15.73 -1.29 -17.18
C VAL A 25 14.85 -0.45 -18.10
N ALA A 26 14.64 0.82 -17.76
CA ALA A 26 13.85 1.70 -18.58
C ALA A 26 14.58 2.04 -19.89
N ALA A 27 13.85 1.97 -21.00
CA ALA A 27 14.39 2.31 -22.32
C ALA A 27 14.83 3.77 -22.42
N SER A 28 14.17 4.66 -21.67
CA SER A 28 14.47 6.11 -21.63
C SER A 28 15.84 6.47 -21.04
N VAL A 29 16.41 5.59 -20.22
CA VAL A 29 17.72 5.79 -19.56
C VAL A 29 18.80 4.82 -20.06
N THR A 30 18.52 4.05 -21.12
CA THR A 30 19.40 3.01 -21.65
C THR A 30 19.60 3.19 -23.15
N THR A 31 20.83 3.12 -23.60
CA THR A 31 21.12 3.03 -25.04
C THR A 31 21.26 1.56 -25.41
N ALA A 32 20.29 1.03 -26.14
CA ALA A 32 20.35 -0.32 -26.66
C ALA A 32 20.99 -0.33 -28.05
N SER A 33 21.92 -1.26 -28.31
CA SER A 33 22.60 -1.45 -29.60
C SER A 33 22.40 -2.87 -30.14
N GLY A 34 22.44 -3.02 -31.45
CA GLY A 34 22.28 -4.30 -32.14
C GLY A 34 20.90 -4.45 -32.79
N ASN A 35 20.54 -5.66 -33.23
CA ASN A 35 19.24 -5.92 -33.88
C ASN A 35 18.14 -6.12 -32.85
N LEU A 36 17.40 -5.05 -32.55
CA LEU A 36 16.34 -5.04 -31.56
C LEU A 36 14.99 -5.62 -32.07
N THR A 37 14.89 -5.91 -33.38
CA THR A 37 13.63 -6.42 -33.98
C THR A 37 13.39 -7.90 -33.63
N GLN A 38 14.45 -8.63 -33.30
CA GLN A 38 14.38 -10.05 -32.91
C GLN A 38 14.13 -10.27 -31.41
N ILE A 39 14.10 -9.20 -30.61
CA ILE A 39 13.86 -9.31 -29.17
C ILE A 39 12.37 -9.56 -28.94
N GLY A 40 12.06 -10.69 -28.32
CA GLY A 40 10.69 -11.09 -27.99
C GLY A 40 10.02 -10.12 -27.01
N VAL A 41 8.71 -9.97 -27.14
CA VAL A 41 7.90 -9.24 -26.15
C VAL A 41 7.68 -10.15 -24.94
N VAL A 42 8.02 -9.63 -23.76
CA VAL A 42 7.85 -10.34 -22.47
C VAL A 42 6.99 -9.44 -21.57
N ALA A 43 6.04 -10.03 -20.89
CA ALA A 43 5.22 -9.30 -19.92
C ALA A 43 6.12 -8.80 -18.77
N PRO A 44 6.00 -7.53 -18.34
CA PRO A 44 6.68 -7.05 -17.16
C PRO A 44 6.18 -7.84 -15.92
N PRO A 45 6.98 -7.89 -14.83
CA PRO A 45 6.50 -8.47 -13.59
C PRO A 45 5.25 -7.72 -13.13
N SER A 46 4.28 -8.47 -12.60
CA SER A 46 3.08 -7.88 -12.05
C SER A 46 3.44 -6.94 -10.90
N THR A 47 2.91 -5.73 -10.94
CA THR A 47 3.02 -4.81 -9.80
C THR A 47 1.98 -5.20 -8.75
N PHE A 48 2.39 -5.26 -7.49
CA PHE A 48 1.52 -5.56 -6.36
C PHE A 48 1.98 -4.82 -5.10
N VAL A 49 1.07 -4.72 -4.16
CA VAL A 49 1.36 -4.22 -2.82
C VAL A 49 2.12 -5.30 -2.05
N THR A 50 3.32 -4.99 -1.60
CA THR A 50 4.21 -5.91 -0.90
C THR A 50 4.00 -5.89 0.60
N LYS A 51 3.59 -4.74 1.15
CA LYS A 51 3.42 -4.56 2.59
C LYS A 51 2.39 -3.49 2.88
N VAL A 52 1.63 -3.73 3.94
CA VAL A 52 0.71 -2.77 4.54
C VAL A 52 0.98 -2.73 6.04
N THR A 53 1.01 -1.56 6.64
CA THR A 53 1.08 -1.39 8.10
C THR A 53 -0.03 -0.47 8.57
N LEU A 54 -0.42 -0.58 9.83
CA LEU A 54 -1.43 0.26 10.45
C LEU A 54 -1.05 0.58 11.88
N LYS A 55 -1.21 1.84 12.27
CA LYS A 55 -1.15 2.35 13.64
C LYS A 55 -2.38 3.20 13.92
N ILE A 56 -2.75 3.33 15.19
CA ILE A 56 -3.84 4.19 15.63
C ILE A 56 -3.26 5.14 16.68
N GLU A 57 -3.56 6.41 16.56
CA GLU A 57 -3.10 7.43 17.48
C GLU A 57 -4.23 8.37 17.93
N PRO A 58 -4.47 8.48 19.24
CA PRO A 58 -3.92 7.64 20.32
C PRO A 58 -4.47 6.20 20.26
N ASP A 59 -3.71 5.22 20.74
CA ASP A 59 -4.14 3.83 20.85
C ASP A 59 -5.01 3.55 22.09
N THR A 60 -5.05 4.50 23.02
CA THR A 60 -5.87 4.47 24.22
C THR A 60 -6.52 5.82 24.47
N ILE A 61 -7.84 5.81 24.63
CA ILE A 61 -8.65 6.99 24.97
C ILE A 61 -9.19 6.77 26.37
N SER A 62 -8.87 7.68 27.30
CA SER A 62 -9.41 7.63 28.66
C SER A 62 -10.40 8.76 28.87
N VAL A 63 -11.67 8.40 29.16
CA VAL A 63 -12.75 9.36 29.43
C VAL A 63 -13.46 8.96 30.71
N PRO A 64 -13.36 9.73 31.79
CA PRO A 64 -14.01 9.40 33.08
C PRO A 64 -15.50 9.14 32.93
N GLY A 65 -15.95 7.97 33.38
CA GLY A 65 -17.34 7.56 33.33
C GLY A 65 -17.93 7.46 31.91
N CYS A 66 -17.13 7.45 30.84
CA CYS A 66 -17.58 7.57 29.45
C CYS A 66 -18.46 8.81 29.18
N ILE A 67 -18.30 9.87 29.92
CA ILE A 67 -19.07 11.11 29.78
C ILE A 67 -18.12 12.26 29.46
N GLY A 68 -18.25 12.87 28.28
CA GLY A 68 -17.43 14.00 27.87
C GLY A 68 -17.26 14.13 26.37
N PRO A 69 -16.46 15.11 25.93
CA PRO A 69 -16.16 15.27 24.52
C PRO A 69 -15.32 14.09 24.02
N ILE A 70 -15.66 13.61 22.85
CA ILE A 70 -14.93 12.54 22.18
C ILE A 70 -13.79 13.15 21.38
N LEU A 71 -12.57 12.72 21.64
CA LEU A 71 -11.40 13.05 20.82
C LEU A 71 -11.33 12.07 19.63
N PRO A 72 -11.08 12.57 18.42
CA PRO A 72 -10.88 11.69 17.29
C PRO A 72 -9.60 10.86 17.46
N VAL A 73 -9.61 9.66 16.92
CA VAL A 73 -8.42 8.84 16.68
C VAL A 73 -8.01 8.99 15.23
N THR A 74 -6.71 9.01 14.97
CA THR A 74 -6.18 9.01 13.60
C THR A 74 -5.67 7.62 13.25
N PHE A 75 -6.22 7.03 12.20
CA PHE A 75 -5.70 5.81 11.59
C PHE A 75 -4.54 6.22 10.68
N LYS A 76 -3.34 5.68 10.92
CA LYS A 76 -2.13 5.94 10.16
C LYS A 76 -1.63 4.64 9.55
N GLY A 77 -1.71 4.53 8.24
CA GLY A 77 -1.25 3.36 7.50
C GLY A 77 -0.09 3.68 6.57
N THR A 78 0.66 2.66 6.19
CA THR A 78 1.61 2.72 5.09
C THR A 78 1.31 1.64 4.08
N ILE A 79 1.46 1.96 2.80
CA ILE A 79 1.31 1.03 1.68
C ILE A 79 2.60 1.02 0.90
N GLU A 80 3.20 -0.16 0.71
CA GLU A 80 4.44 -0.37 -0.05
C GLU A 80 4.16 -1.19 -1.30
N VAL A 81 4.70 -0.74 -2.44
CA VAL A 81 4.55 -1.40 -3.74
C VAL A 81 5.91 -1.72 -4.37
N ASN A 82 5.98 -2.77 -5.18
CA ASN A 82 7.18 -3.18 -5.90
C ASN A 82 7.38 -2.51 -7.26
N GLY A 83 6.49 -1.60 -7.65
CA GLY A 83 6.56 -0.88 -8.93
C GLY A 83 5.39 0.10 -9.13
N PRO A 84 5.26 0.72 -10.30
CA PRO A 84 4.15 1.62 -10.61
C PRO A 84 2.80 0.92 -10.46
N ALA A 85 1.88 1.51 -9.70
CA ALA A 85 0.55 0.96 -9.46
C ALA A 85 -0.47 2.02 -9.08
N THR A 86 -1.71 1.81 -9.45
CA THR A 86 -2.86 2.49 -8.87
C THR A 86 -3.46 1.57 -7.81
N VAL A 87 -3.30 1.96 -6.55
CA VAL A 87 -3.72 1.16 -5.39
C VAL A 87 -5.06 1.67 -4.89
N LYS A 88 -6.05 0.77 -4.80
CA LYS A 88 -7.34 1.04 -4.16
C LYS A 88 -7.35 0.45 -2.77
N TRP A 89 -7.82 1.24 -1.82
CA TRP A 89 -7.80 0.88 -0.40
C TRP A 89 -8.88 1.62 0.39
N HIS A 90 -9.22 1.10 1.57
CA HIS A 90 -10.07 1.77 2.53
C HIS A 90 -9.73 1.35 3.96
N PHE A 91 -10.14 2.16 4.92
CA PHE A 91 -10.19 1.74 6.31
C PHE A 91 -11.53 1.09 6.64
N GLU A 92 -11.50 0.10 7.51
CA GLU A 92 -12.68 -0.50 8.11
C GLU A 92 -12.50 -0.54 9.63
N SER A 93 -13.51 -0.13 10.38
CA SER A 93 -13.49 -0.17 11.84
C SER A 93 -14.66 -0.97 12.39
N GLN A 94 -14.47 -1.60 13.55
CA GLN A 94 -15.50 -2.38 14.22
C GLN A 94 -16.73 -1.56 14.56
N GLN A 95 -16.57 -0.29 14.92
CA GLN A 95 -17.67 0.60 15.27
C GLN A 95 -18.32 1.28 14.07
N GLY A 96 -17.53 1.66 13.05
CA GLY A 96 -17.98 2.49 11.93
C GLY A 96 -18.16 1.76 10.60
N GLY A 97 -17.76 0.47 10.53
CA GLY A 97 -17.76 -0.28 9.27
C GLY A 97 -16.71 0.22 8.28
N ALA A 98 -16.95 -0.04 7.00
CA ALA A 98 -16.05 0.36 5.92
C ALA A 98 -16.18 1.85 5.58
N MET A 99 -15.06 2.55 5.50
CA MET A 99 -14.98 3.92 4.99
C MET A 99 -14.98 3.92 3.46
N PRO A 100 -15.23 5.08 2.80
CA PRO A 100 -15.17 5.19 1.35
C PRO A 100 -13.82 4.74 0.79
N GLU A 101 -13.86 3.99 -0.33
CA GLU A 101 -12.66 3.57 -1.04
C GLU A 101 -11.87 4.78 -1.54
N GLN A 102 -10.57 4.74 -1.34
CA GLN A 102 -9.60 5.73 -1.78
C GLN A 102 -8.67 5.15 -2.82
N THR A 103 -8.02 6.02 -3.57
CA THR A 103 -7.04 5.64 -4.59
C THR A 103 -5.73 6.37 -4.36
N THR A 104 -4.62 5.64 -4.47
CA THR A 104 -3.26 6.18 -4.37
C THR A 104 -2.43 5.70 -5.55
N ASP A 105 -1.90 6.64 -6.34
CA ASP A 105 -1.05 6.32 -7.49
C ASP A 105 0.42 6.28 -7.08
N PHE A 106 1.10 5.23 -7.49
CA PHE A 106 2.55 5.07 -7.39
C PHE A 106 3.16 5.11 -8.79
N THR A 107 4.09 6.01 -9.03
CA THR A 107 4.82 6.12 -10.30
C THR A 107 6.06 5.23 -10.36
N THR A 108 6.53 4.76 -9.20
CA THR A 108 7.68 3.86 -9.04
C THR A 108 7.41 2.92 -7.86
N PHE A 109 8.32 1.99 -7.60
CA PHE A 109 8.34 1.26 -6.32
C PHE A 109 8.52 2.24 -5.14
N GLY A 110 8.01 1.89 -4.00
CA GLY A 110 8.16 2.69 -2.77
C GLY A 110 6.97 2.59 -1.82
N THR A 111 6.99 3.46 -0.83
CA THR A 111 6.00 3.51 0.25
C THR A 111 5.29 4.85 0.25
N LYS A 112 3.98 4.85 0.51
CA LYS A 112 3.18 6.06 0.78
C LYS A 112 2.38 5.89 2.05
N ASP A 113 2.24 7.01 2.77
CA ASP A 113 1.41 7.09 3.96
C ASP A 113 -0.04 7.40 3.57
N VAL A 114 -0.96 6.80 4.32
CA VAL A 114 -2.40 6.99 4.21
C VAL A 114 -2.98 7.21 5.60
N SER A 115 -3.97 8.09 5.73
CA SER A 115 -4.56 8.37 7.02
C SER A 115 -6.03 8.75 6.94
N ALA A 116 -6.75 8.55 8.04
CA ALA A 116 -8.11 9.04 8.23
C ALA A 116 -8.36 9.31 9.71
N ASP A 117 -9.14 10.36 9.99
CA ASP A 117 -9.64 10.64 11.34
C ASP A 117 -10.99 9.95 11.54
N TYR A 118 -11.18 9.41 12.74
CA TYR A 118 -12.39 8.73 13.12
C TYR A 118 -12.80 9.14 14.55
N THR A 119 -14.06 9.48 14.73
CA THR A 119 -14.60 9.78 16.06
C THR A 119 -15.36 8.54 16.57
N PRO A 120 -14.80 7.81 17.57
CA PRO A 120 -15.40 6.59 18.07
C PRO A 120 -16.62 6.88 18.95
N LEU A 121 -17.49 5.89 19.12
CA LEU A 121 -18.50 5.89 20.15
C LEU A 121 -17.87 5.58 21.52
N LEU A 122 -18.26 6.31 22.58
CA LEU A 122 -17.73 6.07 23.93
C LEU A 122 -18.38 4.83 24.55
N THR A 123 -17.73 3.70 24.37
CA THR A 123 -18.05 2.45 25.06
C THR A 123 -16.72 1.83 25.49
N ALA A 124 -16.63 1.44 26.77
CA ALA A 124 -15.40 0.91 27.36
C ALA A 124 -15.07 -0.48 26.83
N GLU A 125 -14.39 -0.52 25.69
CA GLU A 125 -13.98 -1.75 24.99
C GLU A 125 -12.69 -1.53 24.17
N SER A 126 -12.18 -2.63 23.62
CA SER A 126 -11.12 -2.63 22.64
C SER A 126 -11.69 -2.88 21.24
N TYR A 127 -11.35 -2.03 20.28
CA TYR A 127 -11.89 -2.06 18.93
C TYR A 127 -10.79 -2.28 17.91
N TRP A 128 -11.07 -3.13 16.92
CA TRP A 128 -10.17 -3.33 15.80
C TRP A 128 -10.43 -2.31 14.67
N VAL A 129 -9.36 -2.01 13.96
CA VAL A 129 -9.37 -1.25 12.70
C VAL A 129 -8.50 -2.00 11.70
N ARG A 130 -8.89 -1.99 10.44
CA ARG A 130 -8.15 -2.57 9.33
C ARG A 130 -7.88 -1.53 8.26
N LEU A 131 -6.70 -1.56 7.69
CA LEU A 131 -6.39 -0.96 6.39
C LEU A 131 -6.43 -2.09 5.38
N ILE A 132 -7.37 -2.01 4.42
CA ILE A 132 -7.62 -3.04 3.43
C ILE A 132 -7.27 -2.49 2.06
N VAL A 133 -6.36 -3.16 1.37
CA VAL A 133 -6.07 -2.93 -0.05
C VAL A 133 -6.88 -3.93 -0.86
N THR A 134 -7.60 -3.45 -1.87
CA THR A 134 -8.47 -4.24 -2.75
C THR A 134 -7.88 -4.43 -4.15
N SER A 135 -6.98 -3.56 -4.58
CA SER A 135 -6.30 -3.62 -5.88
C SER A 135 -4.90 -3.01 -5.77
N PRO A 136 -3.88 -3.54 -6.46
CA PRO A 136 -3.88 -4.63 -7.45
C PRO A 136 -4.01 -6.05 -6.87
N ASN A 137 -3.80 -6.21 -5.58
CA ASN A 137 -3.94 -7.48 -4.84
C ASN A 137 -4.61 -7.22 -3.49
N ASN A 138 -5.17 -8.27 -2.91
CA ASN A 138 -5.79 -8.18 -1.59
C ASN A 138 -4.74 -8.39 -0.50
N ILE A 139 -4.55 -7.39 0.34
CA ILE A 139 -3.67 -7.43 1.52
C ILE A 139 -4.22 -6.46 2.56
N SER A 140 -4.08 -6.79 3.84
CA SER A 140 -4.57 -5.94 4.93
C SER A 140 -3.62 -5.94 6.13
N ALA A 141 -3.76 -4.88 6.94
CA ALA A 141 -3.16 -4.80 8.27
C ALA A 141 -4.25 -4.45 9.29
N GLU A 142 -4.12 -4.99 10.50
CA GLU A 142 -5.04 -4.74 11.61
C GLU A 142 -4.29 -4.08 12.77
N ALA A 143 -4.94 -3.12 13.42
CA ALA A 143 -4.52 -2.53 14.68
C ALA A 143 -5.72 -2.39 15.61
N LYS A 144 -5.47 -2.13 16.89
CA LYS A 144 -6.53 -1.95 17.90
C LYS A 144 -6.32 -0.67 18.66
N TYR A 145 -7.42 -0.07 19.09
CA TYR A 145 -7.43 1.00 20.08
C TYR A 145 -8.39 0.63 21.21
N LYS A 146 -8.18 1.22 22.37
CA LYS A 146 -8.95 0.97 23.58
C LYS A 146 -9.63 2.24 24.07
N ILE A 147 -10.86 2.11 24.53
CA ILE A 147 -11.56 3.16 25.29
C ILE A 147 -11.67 2.69 26.73
N ASP A 148 -11.08 3.48 27.63
CA ASP A 148 -11.15 3.30 29.08
C ASP A 148 -12.09 4.35 29.69
N CYS A 149 -12.99 3.90 30.54
CA CYS A 149 -13.95 4.73 31.26
C CYS A 149 -13.77 4.57 32.80
N PRO A 150 -12.65 5.09 33.36
CA PRO A 150 -12.39 4.95 34.79
C PRO A 150 -13.39 5.75 35.65
#